data_68ed2f4aa562222c8012166e127c400b
#
_entry.id   68ed2f4aa562222c8012166e127c400b
#
_cell.length_a   1.000
_cell.length_b   1.000
_cell.length_c   1.000
_cell.angle_alpha   90.00
_cell.angle_beta   90.00
_cell.angle_gamma   90.00
#
_symmetry.space_group_name_H-M   'P 1'
#
loop_
_entity.id
_entity.type
_entity.pdbx_description
1 polymer ?
#
loop_
_entity_poly.entity_id
_entity_poly.type
_entity_poly.pdbx_seq_one_letter_code
_entity_poly.pdbx_strand_id
1 'polypeptide(L)'
;MPLARTSSVALVGVTGHVVDIEVDIANGLVGMILVGLPDTALREARDRIRAAITNSREKWPQRKITVGLSPASLPKRGSWFDLAIAVGVLTAAGTIPRAASDGVMFFGELGLDGGLRPVRGVLPAVAAAAADGRFGTVMVAEQNAPEAALVPGMHVIMADSLTAATDWLRGTPGLRGHPPATEFHAEQEPPDCPAPGPASALVPDLAELLGQSMARRAAEVSAAGGHHLSLLGPPGAGKTMLAERIPTILPRLDPEAALQVTAIHSVAGALTSRVPLLKDPPFLAPHHTATKAAIVGGGSGIIRPGAASLAHRGVLFLDEAPEFARDVLDALRQPLEAGEVVVARSGVTTRFPARFTLVLAANPCPCARMAGPGEGCSCSPSTRRRYLGRLSGPLLDRVDVKIELEPVGRKELLNDRNFAESSRTVALRVAQARDRAACRLRGTPWRLNGEIPGSELRRTWPPAPGSLAVIERSLERGQITARGVVKVIRVAWTLTDLAGRPRPARDECHAALGLWLGVRR
;
A
#
# COMPACT_ATOMS: atom_id res chain seq x y z
N MET A 1 21.08 0.42 42.77
CA MET A 1 19.64 0.21 42.49
C MET A 1 19.51 -0.69 41.27
N PRO A 2 18.67 -1.70 41.29
CA PRO A 2 18.48 -2.62 40.15
C PRO A 2 17.55 -2.02 39.11
N LEU A 3 17.95 -0.88 38.50
CA LEU A 3 17.25 -0.28 37.37
C LEU A 3 17.92 -0.72 36.08
N ALA A 4 17.16 -1.29 35.17
CA ALA A 4 17.58 -1.65 33.82
C ALA A 4 16.78 -0.85 32.78
N ARG A 5 17.37 -0.63 31.62
CA ARG A 5 16.72 0.01 30.48
C ARG A 5 16.84 -0.90 29.25
N THR A 6 15.75 -1.05 28.54
CA THR A 6 15.68 -1.65 27.21
C THR A 6 14.79 -0.78 26.33
N SER A 7 14.77 -1.01 25.03
CA SER A 7 14.00 -0.18 24.12
C SER A 7 13.23 -1.03 23.10
N SER A 8 12.06 -0.53 22.72
CA SER A 8 11.23 -1.06 21.65
C SER A 8 10.57 0.09 20.89
N VAL A 9 9.64 -0.19 19.96
CA VAL A 9 8.94 0.86 19.19
C VAL A 9 7.43 0.66 19.31
N ALA A 10 6.67 1.72 19.47
CA ALA A 10 5.23 1.71 19.30
C ALA A 10 4.87 2.24 17.92
N LEU A 11 3.93 1.60 17.22
CA LEU A 11 3.45 2.05 15.92
C LEU A 11 2.14 2.83 16.03
N VAL A 12 2.08 3.97 15.34
CA VAL A 12 0.86 4.71 15.06
C VAL A 12 0.71 4.78 13.53
N GLY A 13 -0.09 3.90 12.97
CA GLY A 13 -0.13 3.68 11.52
C GLY A 13 1.17 3.03 11.04
N VAL A 14 1.85 3.69 10.11
CA VAL A 14 3.17 3.28 9.60
C VAL A 14 4.31 4.07 10.24
N THR A 15 4.01 4.91 11.24
CA THR A 15 5.03 5.72 11.93
C THR A 15 5.43 5.03 13.23
N GLY A 16 6.72 4.75 13.38
CA GLY A 16 7.29 4.21 14.60
C GLY A 16 7.70 5.31 15.59
N HIS A 17 7.50 5.04 16.85
CA HIS A 17 7.94 5.89 17.97
C HIS A 17 8.71 5.04 18.96
N VAL A 18 9.94 5.42 19.25
CA VAL A 18 10.77 4.72 20.24
C VAL A 18 10.12 4.77 21.61
N VAL A 19 10.11 3.63 22.29
CA VAL A 19 9.60 3.45 23.64
C VAL A 19 10.74 2.92 24.51
N ASP A 20 11.16 3.72 25.47
CA ASP A 20 12.11 3.29 26.48
C ASP A 20 11.38 2.53 27.59
N ILE A 21 11.91 1.38 27.96
CA ILE A 21 11.36 0.44 28.94
C ILE A 21 12.30 0.42 30.14
N GLU A 22 11.84 0.96 31.26
CA GLU A 22 12.57 0.99 32.51
C GLU A 22 12.03 -0.08 33.45
N VAL A 23 12.90 -0.94 33.95
CA VAL A 23 12.54 -2.02 34.89
C VAL A 23 13.24 -1.79 36.22
N ASP A 24 12.46 -1.66 37.28
CA ASP A 24 12.93 -1.59 38.66
C ASP A 24 12.47 -2.82 39.46
N ILE A 25 13.38 -3.38 40.24
CA ILE A 25 13.12 -4.50 41.15
C ILE A 25 13.39 -4.04 42.58
N ALA A 26 12.30 -3.84 43.33
CA ALA A 26 12.33 -3.35 44.71
C ALA A 26 11.81 -4.40 45.72
N ASN A 27 12.10 -4.19 46.99
CA ASN A 27 11.49 -4.97 48.07
C ASN A 27 9.98 -4.66 48.13
N GLY A 28 9.15 -5.69 48.27
CA GLY A 28 7.69 -5.54 48.36
C GLY A 28 6.96 -6.83 48.00
N LEU A 29 5.63 -6.74 47.90
CA LEU A 29 4.80 -7.89 47.49
C LEU A 29 5.20 -8.37 46.11
N VAL A 30 5.37 -9.67 45.96
CA VAL A 30 5.74 -10.31 44.70
C VAL A 30 4.68 -10.01 43.63
N GLY A 31 5.08 -9.35 42.57
CA GLY A 31 4.20 -9.03 41.46
C GLY A 31 4.85 -8.09 40.45
N MET A 32 4.23 -7.99 39.27
CA MET A 32 4.68 -7.10 38.19
C MET A 32 3.60 -6.06 37.89
N ILE A 33 4.00 -4.80 37.85
CA ILE A 33 3.14 -3.65 37.54
C ILE A 33 3.69 -2.98 36.27
N LEU A 34 2.79 -2.75 35.31
CA LEU A 34 3.08 -2.01 34.07
C LEU A 34 2.53 -0.58 34.17
N VAL A 35 3.35 0.41 33.90
CA VAL A 35 3.02 1.85 33.94
C VAL A 35 3.30 2.47 32.58
N GLY A 36 2.48 3.42 32.10
CA GLY A 36 2.69 4.14 30.84
C GLY A 36 1.70 3.80 29.72
N LEU A 37 0.39 3.77 30.04
CA LEU A 37 -0.71 3.51 29.14
C LEU A 37 -0.64 2.18 28.36
N PRO A 38 -0.42 1.04 29.04
CA PRO A 38 -0.52 -0.26 28.40
C PRO A 38 -1.96 -0.59 28.04
N ASP A 39 -2.19 -1.20 26.86
CA ASP A 39 -3.48 -1.78 26.49
C ASP A 39 -3.76 -3.11 27.24
N THR A 40 -4.91 -3.72 26.96
CA THR A 40 -5.28 -4.99 27.57
C THR A 40 -4.30 -6.12 27.22
N ALA A 41 -3.88 -6.20 25.94
CA ALA A 41 -2.94 -7.21 25.48
C ALA A 41 -1.58 -7.11 26.17
N LEU A 42 -1.10 -5.88 26.40
CA LEU A 42 0.15 -5.64 27.12
C LEU A 42 0.01 -5.92 28.64
N ARG A 43 -1.18 -5.74 29.22
CA ARG A 43 -1.41 -6.17 30.61
C ARG A 43 -1.38 -7.69 30.77
N GLU A 44 -1.89 -8.43 29.80
CA GLU A 44 -1.80 -9.90 29.73
C GLU A 44 -0.38 -10.41 29.50
N ALA A 45 0.50 -9.57 28.93
CA ALA A 45 1.92 -9.87 28.72
C ALA A 45 2.64 -10.27 30.01
N ARG A 46 2.19 -9.77 31.18
CA ARG A 46 2.77 -10.13 32.48
C ARG A 46 2.84 -11.64 32.69
N ASP A 47 1.75 -12.32 32.43
CA ASP A 47 1.65 -13.76 32.69
C ASP A 47 2.43 -14.55 31.60
N ARG A 48 2.41 -14.06 30.34
CA ARG A 48 3.24 -14.64 29.26
C ARG A 48 4.74 -14.48 29.56
N ILE A 49 5.20 -13.29 29.91
CA ILE A 49 6.61 -13.00 30.20
C ILE A 49 7.10 -13.83 31.38
N ARG A 50 6.29 -13.92 32.43
CA ARG A 50 6.64 -14.75 33.61
C ARG A 50 6.80 -16.22 33.22
N ALA A 51 5.84 -16.77 32.46
CA ALA A 51 5.90 -18.16 32.01
C ALA A 51 7.11 -18.39 31.09
N ALA A 52 7.33 -17.48 30.12
CA ALA A 52 8.47 -17.55 29.20
C ALA A 52 9.81 -17.55 29.92
N ILE A 53 10.02 -16.65 30.88
CA ILE A 53 11.26 -16.58 31.69
C ILE A 53 11.45 -17.90 32.47
N THR A 54 10.39 -18.39 33.13
CA THR A 54 10.46 -19.62 33.93
C THR A 54 10.75 -20.85 33.06
N ASN A 55 10.08 -20.96 31.90
CA ASN A 55 10.24 -22.08 30.96
C ASN A 55 11.57 -22.02 30.19
N SER A 56 12.16 -20.83 30.06
CA SER A 56 13.54 -20.64 29.56
C SER A 56 14.62 -20.95 30.59
N ARG A 57 14.27 -21.61 31.73
CA ARG A 57 15.15 -21.97 32.84
C ARG A 57 15.81 -20.78 33.55
N GLU A 58 15.24 -19.60 33.39
CA GLU A 58 15.67 -18.38 34.08
C GLU A 58 14.87 -18.16 35.36
N LYS A 59 15.49 -17.56 36.38
CA LYS A 59 14.83 -17.31 37.66
C LYS A 59 13.96 -16.08 37.61
N TRP A 60 12.65 -16.23 37.85
CA TRP A 60 11.75 -15.13 38.05
C TRP A 60 12.03 -14.43 39.40
N PRO A 61 12.26 -13.10 39.45
CA PRO A 61 12.50 -12.39 40.71
C PRO A 61 11.29 -12.47 41.65
N GLN A 62 11.53 -12.99 42.89
CA GLN A 62 10.51 -13.06 43.95
C GLN A 62 10.40 -11.70 44.70
N ARG A 63 10.22 -10.61 43.96
CA ARG A 63 10.16 -9.23 44.45
C ARG A 63 9.12 -8.44 43.67
N LYS A 64 8.90 -7.19 44.07
CA LYS A 64 8.06 -6.24 43.31
C LYS A 64 8.82 -5.78 42.07
N ILE A 65 8.26 -6.02 40.88
CA ILE A 65 8.79 -5.56 39.59
C ILE A 65 7.90 -4.42 39.11
N THR A 66 8.49 -3.28 38.80
CA THR A 66 7.80 -2.16 38.15
C THR A 66 8.40 -1.92 36.79
N VAL A 67 7.57 -1.93 35.74
CA VAL A 67 7.96 -1.66 34.37
C VAL A 67 7.33 -0.37 33.90
N GLY A 68 8.15 0.64 33.66
CA GLY A 68 7.75 1.92 33.10
C GLY A 68 7.96 1.97 31.60
N LEU A 69 6.94 2.39 30.86
CA LEU A 69 6.95 2.53 29.40
C LEU A 69 6.88 4.02 29.02
N SER A 70 7.97 4.61 28.58
CA SER A 70 8.08 6.04 28.26
C SER A 70 8.14 6.28 26.74
N PRO A 71 7.49 7.35 26.20
CA PRO A 71 6.70 8.38 26.90
C PRO A 71 5.29 7.91 27.28
N ALA A 72 4.79 8.33 28.44
CA ALA A 72 3.48 7.90 28.94
C ALA A 72 2.28 8.34 28.07
N SER A 73 2.44 9.41 27.28
CA SER A 73 1.38 9.94 26.39
C SER A 73 1.10 9.08 25.16
N LEU A 74 2.03 8.19 24.79
CA LEU A 74 1.92 7.34 23.62
C LEU A 74 1.19 6.03 23.97
N PRO A 75 0.11 5.63 23.28
CA PRO A 75 -0.52 4.34 23.49
C PRO A 75 0.40 3.19 23.09
N LYS A 76 0.67 2.26 24.01
CA LYS A 76 1.41 1.03 23.75
C LYS A 76 0.43 -0.10 23.55
N ARG A 77 0.45 -0.69 22.37
CA ARG A 77 -0.51 -1.71 21.97
C ARG A 77 0.20 -2.92 21.40
N GLY A 78 -0.34 -4.10 21.72
CA GLY A 78 0.14 -5.36 21.19
C GLY A 78 1.20 -6.03 22.05
N SER A 79 1.60 -7.23 21.62
CA SER A 79 2.46 -8.16 22.35
C SER A 79 3.95 -8.05 22.01
N TRP A 80 4.33 -7.19 21.10
CA TRP A 80 5.71 -7.08 20.62
C TRP A 80 6.72 -6.44 21.58
N PHE A 81 6.24 -5.93 22.72
CA PHE A 81 7.08 -5.46 23.81
C PHE A 81 7.57 -6.62 24.73
N ASP A 82 7.03 -7.84 24.57
CA ASP A 82 7.28 -8.94 25.49
C ASP A 82 8.77 -9.25 25.60
N LEU A 83 9.49 -9.36 24.48
CA LEU A 83 10.93 -9.59 24.48
C LEU A 83 11.70 -8.49 25.20
N ALA A 84 11.41 -7.23 24.89
CA ALA A 84 12.08 -6.08 25.50
C ALA A 84 11.86 -6.03 27.02
N ILE A 85 10.64 -6.30 27.47
CA ILE A 85 10.29 -6.35 28.89
C ILE A 85 10.99 -7.54 29.58
N ALA A 86 11.00 -8.73 28.97
CA ALA A 86 11.66 -9.91 29.52
C ALA A 86 13.18 -9.68 29.70
N VAL A 87 13.84 -9.14 28.67
CA VAL A 87 15.25 -8.77 28.72
C VAL A 87 15.49 -7.73 29.83
N GLY A 88 14.63 -6.71 29.93
CA GLY A 88 14.70 -5.70 30.98
C GLY A 88 14.60 -6.28 32.39
N VAL A 89 13.67 -7.24 32.61
CA VAL A 89 13.53 -7.94 33.90
C VAL A 89 14.78 -8.76 34.24
N LEU A 90 15.32 -9.50 33.27
CA LEU A 90 16.52 -10.33 33.45
C LEU A 90 17.77 -9.45 33.67
N THR A 91 17.86 -8.32 33.01
CA THR A 91 18.94 -7.34 33.20
C THR A 91 18.86 -6.69 34.60
N ALA A 92 17.65 -6.30 35.05
CA ALA A 92 17.44 -5.76 36.39
C ALA A 92 17.70 -6.79 37.50
N ALA A 93 17.45 -8.07 37.22
CA ALA A 93 17.78 -9.19 38.12
C ALA A 93 19.28 -9.52 38.17
N GLY A 94 20.10 -8.92 37.30
CA GLY A 94 21.53 -9.19 37.21
C GLY A 94 21.89 -10.46 36.42
N THR A 95 20.95 -11.05 35.73
CA THR A 95 21.13 -12.28 34.93
C THR A 95 21.80 -11.95 33.58
N ILE A 96 21.54 -10.75 33.04
CA ILE A 96 22.14 -10.20 31.81
C ILE A 96 22.98 -8.97 32.18
N PRO A 97 24.21 -8.82 31.63
CA PRO A 97 25.01 -7.63 31.85
C PRO A 97 24.28 -6.38 31.31
N ARG A 98 24.28 -5.28 32.06
CA ARG A 98 23.55 -4.05 31.67
C ARG A 98 24.01 -3.49 30.34
N ALA A 99 25.30 -3.47 30.09
CA ALA A 99 25.86 -2.95 28.84
C ALA A 99 25.48 -3.82 27.61
N ALA A 100 25.01 -5.05 27.80
CA ALA A 100 24.66 -5.95 26.71
C ALA A 100 23.38 -5.54 25.96
N SER A 101 22.49 -4.77 26.62
CA SER A 101 21.26 -4.23 25.99
C SER A 101 21.44 -2.82 25.41
N ASP A 102 22.60 -2.17 25.62
CA ASP A 102 22.86 -0.83 25.11
C ASP A 102 22.94 -0.84 23.58
N GLY A 103 22.23 0.07 22.93
CA GLY A 103 22.19 0.17 21.47
C GLY A 103 21.42 -0.95 20.76
N VAL A 104 20.73 -1.82 21.51
CA VAL A 104 19.90 -2.91 20.96
C VAL A 104 18.42 -2.60 21.11
N MET A 105 17.69 -2.75 20.01
CA MET A 105 16.23 -2.65 19.96
C MET A 105 15.62 -4.05 19.92
N PHE A 106 14.55 -4.28 20.68
CA PHE A 106 13.95 -5.61 20.83
C PHE A 106 12.52 -5.63 20.31
N PHE A 107 12.19 -6.60 19.43
CA PHE A 107 10.85 -6.83 18.92
C PHE A 107 10.50 -8.31 18.94
N GLY A 108 9.40 -8.68 19.56
CA GLY A 108 8.89 -10.04 19.50
C GLY A 108 7.88 -10.33 20.57
N GLU A 109 6.91 -11.17 20.22
CA GLU A 109 5.96 -11.75 21.16
C GLU A 109 6.54 -13.03 21.76
N LEU A 110 6.42 -13.21 23.05
CA LEU A 110 6.88 -14.44 23.72
C LEU A 110 5.74 -15.44 23.84
N GLY A 111 5.99 -16.69 23.44
CA GLY A 111 5.17 -17.82 23.80
C GLY A 111 5.35 -18.19 25.28
N LEU A 112 4.39 -18.90 25.87
CA LEU A 112 4.50 -19.40 27.24
C LEU A 112 5.70 -20.37 27.42
N ASP A 113 6.09 -21.01 26.34
CA ASP A 113 7.25 -21.92 26.24
C ASP A 113 8.61 -21.22 26.16
N GLY A 114 8.59 -19.87 26.03
CA GLY A 114 9.79 -19.05 25.82
C GLY A 114 10.18 -18.90 24.34
N GLY A 115 9.44 -19.49 23.41
CA GLY A 115 9.63 -19.30 21.97
C GLY A 115 9.32 -17.87 21.53
N LEU A 116 10.12 -17.32 20.62
CA LEU A 116 9.92 -15.99 20.07
C LEU A 116 9.07 -16.05 18.81
N ARG A 117 7.93 -15.37 18.82
CA ARG A 117 6.94 -15.35 17.74
C ARG A 117 7.07 -14.10 16.89
N PRO A 118 6.80 -14.20 15.57
CA PRO A 118 6.83 -13.05 14.68
C PRO A 118 5.75 -12.04 15.01
N VAL A 119 6.09 -10.77 14.80
CA VAL A 119 5.18 -9.62 14.99
C VAL A 119 4.99 -8.88 13.67
N ARG A 120 3.95 -8.05 13.60
CA ARG A 120 3.62 -7.27 12.40
C ARG A 120 4.22 -5.87 12.51
N GLY A 121 4.56 -5.26 11.37
CA GLY A 121 5.04 -3.87 11.35
C GLY A 121 6.53 -3.73 11.74
N VAL A 122 7.32 -4.77 11.52
CA VAL A 122 8.74 -4.74 11.86
C VAL A 122 9.49 -3.73 11.00
N LEU A 123 9.23 -3.67 9.69
CA LEU A 123 9.91 -2.71 8.81
C LEU A 123 9.77 -1.25 9.28
N PRO A 124 8.56 -0.69 9.49
CA PRO A 124 8.45 0.69 9.98
C PRO A 124 8.99 0.87 11.40
N ALA A 125 8.97 -0.17 12.23
CA ALA A 125 9.57 -0.11 13.58
C ALA A 125 11.09 -0.04 13.53
N VAL A 126 11.74 -0.88 12.71
CA VAL A 126 13.20 -0.86 12.53
C VAL A 126 13.63 0.43 11.83
N ALA A 127 12.86 0.93 10.86
CA ALA A 127 13.15 2.22 10.22
C ALA A 127 13.13 3.38 11.23
N ALA A 128 12.18 3.36 12.18
CA ALA A 128 12.14 4.36 13.26
C ALA A 128 13.33 4.23 14.23
N ALA A 129 13.76 3.01 14.55
CA ALA A 129 14.93 2.76 15.37
C ALA A 129 16.21 3.27 14.70
N ALA A 130 16.37 3.04 13.39
CA ALA A 130 17.49 3.55 12.59
C ALA A 130 17.50 5.08 12.54
N ALA A 131 16.34 5.72 12.39
CA ALA A 131 16.20 7.18 12.34
C ALA A 131 16.49 7.87 13.69
N ASP A 132 16.30 7.19 14.82
CA ASP A 132 16.63 7.68 16.16
C ASP A 132 18.15 7.84 16.36
N GLY A 133 18.95 7.01 15.71
CA GLY A 133 20.42 7.06 15.72
C GLY A 133 21.10 6.50 16.98
N ARG A 134 20.34 6.13 18.03
CA ARG A 134 20.88 5.48 19.25
C ARG A 134 21.14 3.99 19.07
N PHE A 135 20.48 3.38 18.10
CA PHE A 135 20.42 1.94 17.93
C PHE A 135 21.11 1.50 16.64
N GLY A 136 22.09 0.62 16.77
CA GLY A 136 22.76 -0.01 15.63
C GLY A 136 22.36 -1.47 15.42
N THR A 137 21.69 -2.07 16.41
CA THR A 137 21.32 -3.48 16.40
C THR A 137 19.83 -3.64 16.70
N VAL A 138 19.19 -4.58 16.01
CA VAL A 138 17.80 -4.98 16.28
C VAL A 138 17.73 -6.50 16.46
N MET A 139 17.04 -6.95 17.50
CA MET A 139 16.75 -8.35 17.76
C MET A 139 15.28 -8.63 17.45
N VAL A 140 15.04 -9.60 16.57
CA VAL A 140 13.70 -9.98 16.08
C VAL A 140 13.53 -11.50 16.04
N ALA A 141 12.28 -11.95 15.93
CA ALA A 141 12.01 -13.34 15.59
C ALA A 141 12.59 -13.70 14.20
N GLU A 142 13.03 -14.93 14.03
CA GLU A 142 13.66 -15.41 12.78
C GLU A 142 12.82 -15.07 11.54
N GLN A 143 11.50 -15.24 11.59
CA GLN A 143 10.60 -14.96 10.48
C GLN A 143 10.50 -13.47 10.11
N ASN A 144 10.86 -12.58 11.04
CA ASN A 144 10.88 -11.13 10.82
C ASN A 144 12.23 -10.60 10.31
N ALA A 145 13.29 -11.41 10.37
CA ALA A 145 14.63 -10.96 10.02
C ALA A 145 14.78 -10.48 8.56
N PRO A 146 14.21 -11.17 7.56
CA PRO A 146 14.27 -10.69 6.16
C PRO A 146 13.64 -9.30 5.98
N GLU A 147 12.55 -9.02 6.70
CA GLU A 147 11.88 -7.72 6.69
C GLU A 147 12.71 -6.65 7.41
N ALA A 148 13.25 -6.97 8.57
CA ALA A 148 14.11 -6.06 9.36
C ALA A 148 15.39 -5.67 8.60
N ALA A 149 15.96 -6.62 7.85
CA ALA A 149 17.18 -6.42 7.07
C ALA A 149 17.02 -5.47 5.87
N LEU A 150 15.78 -5.09 5.50
CA LEU A 150 15.53 -4.09 4.46
C LEU A 150 15.95 -2.68 4.88
N VAL A 151 16.15 -2.43 6.18
CA VAL A 151 16.56 -1.11 6.67
C VAL A 151 18.09 -1.01 6.66
N PRO A 152 18.68 -0.11 5.84
CA PRO A 152 20.12 0.02 5.75
C PRO A 152 20.76 0.43 7.08
N GLY A 153 21.96 -0.05 7.37
CA GLY A 153 22.75 0.35 8.54
C GLY A 153 22.34 -0.32 9.86
N MET A 154 21.33 -1.20 9.85
CA MET A 154 20.92 -1.95 11.04
C MET A 154 21.49 -3.37 11.02
N HIS A 155 22.11 -3.74 12.14
CA HIS A 155 22.55 -5.12 12.36
C HIS A 155 21.38 -5.95 12.92
N VAL A 156 20.92 -6.95 12.18
CA VAL A 156 19.75 -7.77 12.52
C VAL A 156 20.19 -9.07 13.18
N ILE A 157 19.78 -9.27 14.43
CA ILE A 157 19.97 -10.51 15.17
C ILE A 157 18.68 -11.32 15.17
N MET A 158 18.76 -12.57 14.74
CA MET A 158 17.64 -13.50 14.71
C MET A 158 17.62 -14.33 15.98
N ALA A 159 16.51 -14.36 16.68
CA ALA A 159 16.31 -15.25 17.82
C ALA A 159 15.03 -16.09 17.62
N ASP A 160 15.08 -17.34 17.98
CA ASP A 160 13.94 -18.27 17.98
C ASP A 160 13.28 -18.38 19.36
N SER A 161 14.02 -18.00 20.41
CA SER A 161 13.61 -18.13 21.79
C SER A 161 14.23 -17.07 22.72
N LEU A 162 13.65 -16.91 23.90
CA LEU A 162 14.20 -16.08 24.96
C LEU A 162 15.56 -16.61 25.43
N THR A 163 15.73 -17.93 25.45
CA THR A 163 17.02 -18.55 25.81
C THR A 163 18.12 -18.14 24.85
N ALA A 164 17.88 -18.26 23.54
CA ALA A 164 18.85 -17.83 22.53
C ALA A 164 19.16 -16.33 22.63
N ALA A 165 18.13 -15.48 22.86
CA ALA A 165 18.30 -14.05 23.07
C ALA A 165 19.17 -13.75 24.30
N THR A 166 18.94 -14.42 25.43
CA THR A 166 19.72 -14.23 26.68
C THR A 166 21.15 -14.71 26.53
N ASP A 167 21.39 -15.83 25.87
CA ASP A 167 22.73 -16.37 25.64
C ASP A 167 23.56 -15.42 24.76
N TRP A 168 22.96 -14.86 23.70
CA TRP A 168 23.64 -13.85 22.89
C TRP A 168 24.00 -12.60 23.70
N LEU A 169 23.09 -12.11 24.55
CA LEU A 169 23.33 -10.95 25.42
C LEU A 169 24.40 -11.22 26.49
N ARG A 170 24.65 -12.48 26.83
CA ARG A 170 25.75 -12.91 27.72
C ARG A 170 27.08 -13.09 26.99
N GLY A 171 27.09 -12.90 25.67
CA GLY A 171 28.28 -13.08 24.84
C GLY A 171 28.55 -14.53 24.45
N THR A 172 27.59 -15.43 24.63
CA THR A 172 27.71 -16.83 24.18
C THR A 172 27.61 -16.85 22.63
N PRO A 173 28.58 -17.41 21.90
CA PRO A 173 28.49 -17.52 20.47
C PRO A 173 27.40 -18.51 20.06
N GLY A 174 26.47 -18.13 19.22
CA GLY A 174 25.38 -19.02 18.76
C GLY A 174 24.38 -18.40 17.83
N LEU A 175 23.96 -17.16 18.05
CA LEU A 175 23.02 -16.50 17.14
C LEU A 175 23.76 -15.94 15.92
N ARG A 176 23.16 -16.18 14.75
CA ARG A 176 23.64 -15.62 13.49
C ARG A 176 22.97 -14.27 13.25
N GLY A 177 23.75 -13.27 12.84
CA GLY A 177 23.22 -12.07 12.24
C GLY A 177 22.60 -12.39 10.88
N HIS A 178 21.45 -11.82 10.57
CA HIS A 178 20.95 -11.85 9.19
C HIS A 178 21.85 -10.94 8.34
N PRO A 179 22.37 -11.41 7.19
CA PRO A 179 23.14 -10.53 6.32
C PRO A 179 22.26 -9.31 5.96
N PRO A 180 22.85 -8.09 5.93
CA PRO A 180 22.11 -6.94 5.43
C PRO A 180 21.57 -7.29 4.06
N ALA A 181 20.41 -6.80 3.69
CA ALA A 181 19.94 -6.84 2.33
C ALA A 181 20.94 -6.00 1.51
N THR A 182 22.04 -6.64 1.12
CA THR A 182 23.07 -6.04 0.27
C THR A 182 22.40 -5.68 -1.01
N GLU A 183 22.27 -4.36 -1.21
CA GLU A 183 21.86 -3.69 -2.42
C GLU A 183 20.55 -4.21 -3.05
N PHE A 184 19.72 -3.29 -3.39
CA PHE A 184 18.68 -3.46 -4.39
C PHE A 184 19.37 -3.89 -5.69
N HIS A 185 19.89 -5.12 -5.75
CA HIS A 185 20.39 -5.67 -7.00
C HIS A 185 19.21 -5.69 -7.96
N ALA A 186 19.23 -4.70 -8.85
CA ALA A 186 18.73 -4.91 -10.18
C ALA A 186 19.37 -6.23 -10.63
N GLU A 187 18.52 -7.18 -11.03
CA GLU A 187 18.94 -8.34 -11.81
C GLU A 187 19.76 -9.42 -11.08
N GLN A 188 19.07 -10.27 -10.35
CA GLN A 188 19.27 -11.69 -10.60
C GLN A 188 17.97 -12.20 -11.22
N GLU A 189 17.93 -12.18 -12.57
CA GLU A 189 17.16 -13.20 -13.27
C GLU A 189 17.60 -14.53 -12.69
N PRO A 190 16.67 -15.40 -12.24
CA PRO A 190 17.07 -16.72 -11.83
C PRO A 190 17.82 -17.35 -13.02
N PRO A 191 18.95 -18.04 -12.77
CA PRO A 191 19.64 -18.75 -13.84
C PRO A 191 18.64 -19.66 -14.54
N ASP A 192 18.74 -19.76 -15.87
CA ASP A 192 17.93 -20.60 -16.74
C ASP A 192 17.47 -21.87 -16.02
N CYS A 193 16.27 -21.84 -15.48
CA CYS A 193 15.67 -23.01 -14.88
C CYS A 193 14.74 -23.62 -15.95
N PRO A 194 14.99 -24.84 -16.39
CA PRO A 194 14.16 -25.48 -17.40
C PRO A 194 12.77 -25.76 -16.83
N ALA A 195 11.79 -25.36 -17.58
CA ALA A 195 10.37 -25.71 -17.55
C ALA A 195 9.57 -25.37 -16.27
N PRO A 196 8.48 -24.64 -16.41
CA PRO A 196 7.56 -24.37 -15.30
C PRO A 196 6.90 -25.67 -14.86
N GLY A 197 7.08 -26.00 -13.59
CA GLY A 197 6.20 -26.97 -12.93
C GLY A 197 4.76 -26.41 -12.90
N PRO A 198 3.74 -27.25 -12.67
CA PRO A 198 2.31 -26.93 -12.87
C PRO A 198 1.68 -25.93 -11.91
N ALA A 199 2.44 -24.95 -11.40
CA ALA A 199 1.97 -23.92 -10.47
C ALA A 199 2.57 -22.52 -10.72
N SER A 200 3.08 -22.23 -11.91
CA SER A 200 3.32 -20.84 -12.33
C SER A 200 1.97 -20.25 -12.71
N ALA A 201 1.37 -19.47 -11.83
CA ALA A 201 0.22 -18.64 -12.21
C ALA A 201 0.66 -17.82 -13.43
N LEU A 202 0.06 -18.07 -14.58
CA LEU A 202 0.31 -17.33 -15.82
C LEU A 202 0.14 -15.85 -15.51
N VAL A 203 1.22 -15.06 -15.64
CA VAL A 203 1.13 -13.61 -15.49
C VAL A 203 0.21 -13.10 -16.60
N PRO A 204 -0.90 -12.41 -16.27
CA PRO A 204 -1.83 -11.92 -17.27
C PRO A 204 -1.12 -10.99 -18.27
N ASP A 205 -1.37 -11.12 -19.55
CA ASP A 205 -0.81 -10.26 -20.60
C ASP A 205 -1.89 -9.43 -21.29
N LEU A 206 -1.58 -8.17 -21.59
CA LEU A 206 -2.52 -7.26 -22.26
C LEU A 206 -2.89 -7.74 -23.67
N ALA A 207 -2.04 -8.53 -24.34
CA ALA A 207 -2.32 -9.15 -25.63
C ALA A 207 -3.50 -10.14 -25.60
N GLU A 208 -3.86 -10.67 -24.41
CA GLU A 208 -5.03 -11.55 -24.27
C GLU A 208 -6.36 -10.80 -24.40
N LEU A 209 -6.36 -9.47 -24.22
CA LEU A 209 -7.55 -8.63 -24.36
C LEU A 209 -7.74 -8.22 -25.82
N LEU A 210 -8.44 -9.07 -26.57
CA LEU A 210 -8.70 -8.86 -28.00
C LEU A 210 -9.90 -7.93 -28.24
N GLY A 211 -9.89 -7.19 -29.35
CA GLY A 211 -11.02 -6.37 -29.82
C GLY A 211 -11.28 -5.08 -29.05
N GLN A 212 -10.51 -4.76 -28.02
CA GLN A 212 -10.73 -3.60 -27.14
C GLN A 212 -9.59 -2.55 -27.27
N SER A 213 -9.27 -2.14 -28.49
CA SER A 213 -8.13 -1.23 -28.77
C SER A 213 -8.21 0.09 -27.99
N MET A 214 -9.39 0.71 -27.91
CA MET A 214 -9.60 1.95 -27.15
C MET A 214 -9.45 1.75 -25.65
N ALA A 215 -9.91 0.62 -25.12
CA ALA A 215 -9.78 0.30 -23.70
C ALA A 215 -8.32 0.02 -23.33
N ARG A 216 -7.57 -0.70 -24.19
CA ARG A 216 -6.11 -0.88 -24.04
C ARG A 216 -5.38 0.47 -24.04
N ARG A 217 -5.74 1.35 -24.99
CA ARG A 217 -5.15 2.71 -25.04
C ARG A 217 -5.48 3.53 -23.81
N ALA A 218 -6.70 3.45 -23.29
CA ALA A 218 -7.11 4.12 -22.05
C ALA A 218 -6.33 3.60 -20.83
N ALA A 219 -6.08 2.29 -20.75
CA ALA A 219 -5.24 1.71 -19.70
C ALA A 219 -3.79 2.19 -19.81
N GLU A 220 -3.22 2.28 -21.01
CA GLU A 220 -1.89 2.84 -21.26
C GLU A 220 -1.80 4.29 -20.80
N VAL A 221 -2.78 5.14 -21.14
CA VAL A 221 -2.85 6.54 -20.69
C VAL A 221 -2.99 6.63 -19.17
N SER A 222 -3.87 5.81 -18.59
CA SER A 222 -4.05 5.73 -17.14
C SER A 222 -2.73 5.36 -16.44
N ALA A 223 -2.04 4.32 -16.93
CA ALA A 223 -0.75 3.86 -16.39
C ALA A 223 0.34 4.92 -16.56
N ALA A 224 0.43 5.58 -17.70
CA ALA A 224 1.47 6.56 -17.98
C ALA A 224 1.33 7.84 -17.13
N GLY A 225 0.11 8.33 -16.96
CA GLY A 225 -0.15 9.61 -16.27
C GLY A 225 -0.60 9.48 -14.82
N GLY A 226 -0.88 8.28 -14.31
CA GLY A 226 -1.49 8.08 -13.01
C GLY A 226 -2.95 8.56 -12.96
N HIS A 227 -3.70 8.34 -14.06
CA HIS A 227 -5.08 8.78 -14.19
C HIS A 227 -6.07 7.74 -13.71
N HIS A 228 -7.09 8.17 -12.97
CA HIS A 228 -8.20 7.30 -12.58
C HIS A 228 -9.05 6.96 -13.80
N LEU A 229 -9.52 5.70 -13.86
CA LEU A 229 -10.19 5.11 -15.01
C LEU A 229 -11.60 4.62 -14.64
N SER A 230 -12.57 4.89 -15.51
CA SER A 230 -13.92 4.32 -15.41
C SER A 230 -14.25 3.50 -16.67
N LEU A 231 -14.66 2.28 -16.46
CA LEU A 231 -15.02 1.30 -17.48
C LEU A 231 -16.53 1.03 -17.40
N LEU A 232 -17.27 1.45 -18.41
CA LEU A 232 -18.70 1.17 -18.53
C LEU A 232 -18.90 0.15 -19.66
N GLY A 233 -19.62 -0.92 -19.43
CA GLY A 233 -19.89 -1.89 -20.49
C GLY A 233 -20.67 -3.10 -20.01
N PRO A 234 -21.26 -3.90 -20.90
CA PRO A 234 -22.01 -5.08 -20.53
C PRO A 234 -21.13 -6.15 -19.90
N PRO A 235 -21.70 -7.15 -19.22
CA PRO A 235 -20.96 -8.32 -18.77
C PRO A 235 -20.21 -8.99 -19.94
N GLY A 236 -19.02 -9.52 -19.68
CA GLY A 236 -18.20 -10.17 -20.70
C GLY A 236 -17.46 -9.22 -21.67
N ALA A 237 -17.60 -7.90 -21.54
CA ALA A 237 -16.86 -6.94 -22.37
C ALA A 237 -15.36 -6.81 -22.04
N GLY A 238 -14.84 -7.55 -21.06
CA GLY A 238 -13.42 -7.55 -20.72
C GLY A 238 -12.98 -6.50 -19.67
N LYS A 239 -13.93 -5.89 -18.93
CA LYS A 239 -13.62 -4.86 -17.91
C LYS A 239 -12.65 -5.36 -16.84
N THR A 240 -12.95 -6.49 -16.22
CA THR A 240 -12.14 -7.13 -15.18
C THR A 240 -10.80 -7.58 -15.75
N MET A 241 -10.82 -8.22 -16.94
CA MET A 241 -9.60 -8.62 -17.66
C MET A 241 -8.65 -7.43 -17.90
N LEU A 242 -9.18 -6.27 -18.32
CA LEU A 242 -8.37 -5.08 -18.52
C LEU A 242 -7.78 -4.59 -17.19
N ALA A 243 -8.60 -4.51 -16.14
CA ALA A 243 -8.16 -4.00 -14.83
C ALA A 243 -7.01 -4.83 -14.24
N GLU A 244 -7.11 -6.16 -14.31
CA GLU A 244 -6.08 -7.11 -13.83
C GLU A 244 -4.76 -7.01 -14.62
N ARG A 245 -4.79 -6.46 -15.82
CA ARG A 245 -3.61 -6.29 -16.67
C ARG A 245 -2.95 -4.91 -16.54
N ILE A 246 -3.61 -3.94 -15.89
CA ILE A 246 -2.99 -2.61 -15.64
C ILE A 246 -1.69 -2.74 -14.83
N PRO A 247 -1.58 -3.55 -13.77
CA PRO A 247 -0.31 -3.70 -13.05
C PRO A 247 0.86 -4.17 -13.94
N THR A 248 0.59 -4.99 -14.97
CA THR A 248 1.63 -5.53 -15.86
C THR A 248 2.25 -4.49 -16.80
N ILE A 249 1.60 -3.34 -16.94
CA ILE A 249 2.10 -2.20 -17.73
C ILE A 249 2.59 -1.04 -16.87
N LEU A 250 2.48 -1.14 -15.54
CA LEU A 250 3.06 -0.17 -14.61
C LEU A 250 4.56 -0.47 -14.42
N PRO A 251 5.41 0.55 -14.29
CA PRO A 251 6.81 0.33 -13.92
C PRO A 251 6.91 -0.22 -12.50
N ARG A 252 7.97 -0.96 -12.22
CA ARG A 252 8.31 -1.37 -10.86
C ARG A 252 8.44 -0.16 -9.95
N LEU A 253 8.18 -0.39 -8.67
CA LEU A 253 8.31 0.65 -7.65
C LEU A 253 9.78 1.05 -7.49
N ASP A 254 10.03 2.35 -7.38
CA ASP A 254 11.34 2.83 -6.95
C ASP A 254 11.62 2.39 -5.49
N PRO A 255 12.88 2.39 -5.05
CA PRO A 255 13.26 1.89 -3.71
C PRO A 255 12.45 2.53 -2.57
N GLU A 256 12.21 3.83 -2.64
CA GLU A 256 11.46 4.56 -1.62
C GLU A 256 9.99 4.13 -1.60
N ALA A 257 9.36 4.06 -2.78
CA ALA A 257 7.98 3.60 -2.92
C ALA A 257 7.81 2.12 -2.52
N ALA A 258 8.79 1.26 -2.85
CA ALA A 258 8.81 -0.15 -2.47
C ALA A 258 8.82 -0.30 -0.94
N LEU A 259 9.66 0.46 -0.24
CA LEU A 259 9.71 0.48 1.22
C LEU A 259 8.40 1.02 1.83
N GLN A 260 7.82 2.09 1.27
CA GLN A 260 6.53 2.63 1.73
C GLN A 260 5.40 1.60 1.60
N VAL A 261 5.28 0.94 0.44
CA VAL A 261 4.29 -0.09 0.18
C VAL A 261 4.50 -1.28 1.13
N THR A 262 5.74 -1.75 1.25
CA THR A 262 6.09 -2.86 2.13
C THR A 262 5.76 -2.55 3.59
N ALA A 263 6.04 -1.33 4.07
CA ALA A 263 5.70 -0.91 5.43
C ALA A 263 4.18 -0.95 5.71
N ILE A 264 3.35 -0.55 4.74
CA ILE A 264 1.89 -0.63 4.87
C ILE A 264 1.44 -2.09 4.95
N HIS A 265 1.97 -2.95 4.08
CA HIS A 265 1.65 -4.38 4.05
C HIS A 265 2.17 -5.12 5.29
N SER A 266 3.32 -4.71 5.84
CA SER A 266 3.87 -5.19 7.10
C SER A 266 2.90 -4.95 8.27
N VAL A 267 2.44 -3.70 8.43
CA VAL A 267 1.47 -3.33 9.49
C VAL A 267 0.15 -4.08 9.32
N ALA A 268 -0.29 -4.31 8.09
CA ALA A 268 -1.47 -5.12 7.80
C ALA A 268 -1.29 -6.60 8.15
N GLY A 269 -0.05 -7.09 8.20
CA GLY A 269 0.28 -8.51 8.32
C GLY A 269 0.04 -9.27 7.02
N ALA A 270 0.20 -8.61 5.89
CA ALA A 270 0.00 -9.15 4.56
C ALA A 270 1.32 -9.57 3.86
N LEU A 271 2.47 -9.34 4.52
CA LEU A 271 3.77 -9.80 4.01
C LEU A 271 3.94 -11.31 4.23
N THR A 272 4.61 -11.93 3.29
CA THR A 272 5.09 -13.30 3.43
C THR A 272 6.60 -13.29 3.63
N SER A 273 7.12 -14.20 4.43
CA SER A 273 8.57 -14.33 4.68
C SER A 273 9.39 -14.62 3.42
N ARG A 274 8.74 -15.12 2.35
CA ARG A 274 9.40 -15.41 1.06
C ARG A 274 9.62 -14.16 0.20
N VAL A 275 8.82 -13.11 0.37
CA VAL A 275 8.91 -11.86 -0.40
C VAL A 275 8.92 -10.71 0.59
N PRO A 276 10.08 -10.39 1.18
CA PRO A 276 10.16 -9.36 2.21
C PRO A 276 9.97 -7.94 1.64
N LEU A 277 10.27 -7.70 0.35
CA LEU A 277 10.15 -6.40 -0.32
C LEU A 277 9.20 -6.50 -1.51
N LEU A 278 8.16 -5.67 -1.51
CA LEU A 278 7.23 -5.53 -2.62
C LEU A 278 7.80 -4.57 -3.67
N LYS A 279 8.26 -5.11 -4.80
CA LYS A 279 8.84 -4.33 -5.92
C LYS A 279 7.83 -3.98 -7.00
N ASP A 280 6.72 -4.72 -7.08
CA ASP A 280 5.69 -4.52 -8.09
C ASP A 280 4.50 -3.77 -7.51
N PRO A 281 3.82 -2.90 -8.30
CA PRO A 281 2.64 -2.18 -7.86
C PRO A 281 1.52 -3.13 -7.41
N PRO A 282 0.95 -2.97 -6.19
CA PRO A 282 -0.11 -3.84 -5.70
C PRO A 282 -1.41 -3.66 -6.48
N PHE A 283 -2.17 -4.76 -6.63
CA PHE A 283 -3.51 -4.77 -7.20
C PHE A 283 -4.51 -5.25 -6.14
N LEU A 284 -5.46 -4.41 -5.79
CA LEU A 284 -6.50 -4.69 -4.81
C LEU A 284 -7.88 -4.60 -5.45
N ALA A 285 -8.64 -5.70 -5.38
CA ALA A 285 -9.99 -5.82 -5.90
C ALA A 285 -10.96 -6.27 -4.78
N PRO A 286 -11.34 -5.38 -3.87
CA PRO A 286 -12.28 -5.73 -2.82
C PRO A 286 -13.66 -6.02 -3.40
N HIS A 287 -14.35 -7.03 -2.83
CA HIS A 287 -15.70 -7.37 -3.21
C HIS A 287 -16.67 -6.21 -2.89
N HIS A 288 -17.74 -6.03 -3.66
CA HIS A 288 -18.70 -4.93 -3.49
C HIS A 288 -19.43 -4.92 -2.13
N THR A 289 -19.45 -6.06 -1.41
CA THR A 289 -19.97 -6.14 -0.02
C THR A 289 -18.97 -5.66 1.05
N ALA A 290 -17.76 -5.23 0.65
CA ALA A 290 -16.75 -4.74 1.59
C ALA A 290 -17.27 -3.56 2.41
N THR A 291 -16.99 -3.56 3.70
CA THR A 291 -17.37 -2.48 4.61
C THR A 291 -16.48 -1.24 4.42
N LYS A 292 -16.94 -0.08 4.87
CA LYS A 292 -16.12 1.14 4.89
C LYS A 292 -14.78 0.92 5.58
N ALA A 293 -14.75 0.18 6.70
CA ALA A 293 -13.51 -0.12 7.42
C ALA A 293 -12.56 -1.02 6.61
N ALA A 294 -13.08 -1.95 5.80
CA ALA A 294 -12.27 -2.77 4.92
C ALA A 294 -11.62 -1.95 3.79
N ILE A 295 -12.27 -0.89 3.33
CA ILE A 295 -11.77 -0.03 2.24
C ILE A 295 -10.80 1.05 2.75
N VAL A 296 -11.19 1.83 3.75
CA VAL A 296 -10.36 2.95 4.23
C VAL A 296 -9.55 2.64 5.49
N GLY A 297 -9.77 1.49 6.08
CA GLY A 297 -9.11 1.11 7.32
C GLY A 297 -9.93 1.38 8.57
N GLY A 298 -9.55 0.72 9.65
CA GLY A 298 -10.24 0.78 10.93
C GLY A 298 -9.83 -0.35 11.86
N GLY A 299 -10.56 -0.53 12.94
CA GLY A 299 -10.34 -1.56 13.95
C GLY A 299 -10.83 -1.10 15.31
N SER A 300 -11.20 -2.04 16.20
CA SER A 300 -11.64 -1.74 17.57
C SER A 300 -10.47 -1.55 18.54
N GLY A 301 -9.32 -2.15 18.25
CA GLY A 301 -8.09 -2.03 19.04
C GLY A 301 -6.97 -1.39 18.19
N ILE A 302 -6.21 -2.21 17.47
CA ILE A 302 -5.17 -1.74 16.54
C ILE A 302 -5.83 -1.27 15.25
N ILE A 303 -5.57 -0.01 14.87
CA ILE A 303 -6.05 0.55 13.60
C ILE A 303 -5.22 -0.07 12.46
N ARG A 304 -5.91 -0.75 11.54
CA ARG A 304 -5.29 -1.41 10.38
C ARG A 304 -5.57 -0.62 9.11
N PRO A 305 -4.62 -0.61 8.15
CA PRO A 305 -4.87 -0.04 6.84
C PRO A 305 -5.93 -0.85 6.08
N GLY A 306 -6.77 -0.16 5.31
CA GLY A 306 -7.75 -0.77 4.41
C GLY A 306 -7.21 -0.94 2.99
N ALA A 307 -8.08 -1.43 2.09
CA ALA A 307 -7.73 -1.68 0.68
C ALA A 307 -7.15 -0.45 -0.02
N ALA A 308 -7.63 0.76 0.28
CA ALA A 308 -7.11 2.00 -0.29
C ALA A 308 -5.63 2.23 0.05
N SER A 309 -5.21 1.91 1.27
CA SER A 309 -3.80 2.04 1.67
C SER A 309 -2.96 0.85 1.21
N LEU A 310 -3.53 -0.36 1.19
CA LEU A 310 -2.86 -1.54 0.63
C LEU A 310 -2.61 -1.40 -0.88
N ALA A 311 -3.45 -0.65 -1.60
CA ALA A 311 -3.28 -0.32 -3.01
C ALA A 311 -2.30 0.85 -3.25
N HIS A 312 -1.62 1.36 -2.21
CA HIS A 312 -0.70 2.49 -2.35
C HIS A 312 0.34 2.26 -3.46
N ARG A 313 0.52 3.26 -4.36
CA ARG A 313 1.38 3.18 -5.56
C ARG A 313 0.98 2.12 -6.59
N GLY A 314 -0.18 1.48 -6.41
CA GLY A 314 -0.72 0.47 -7.29
C GLY A 314 -2.13 0.80 -7.77
N VAL A 315 -2.97 -0.22 -7.88
CA VAL A 315 -4.32 -0.15 -8.44
C VAL A 315 -5.35 -0.59 -7.41
N LEU A 316 -6.35 0.25 -7.17
CA LEU A 316 -7.58 -0.13 -6.48
C LEU A 316 -8.69 -0.30 -7.52
N PHE A 317 -9.12 -1.55 -7.71
CA PHE A 317 -10.16 -1.90 -8.65
C PHE A 317 -11.48 -2.15 -7.92
N LEU A 318 -12.52 -1.43 -8.30
CA LEU A 318 -13.89 -1.64 -7.81
C LEU A 318 -14.73 -2.19 -8.96
N ASP A 319 -14.89 -3.51 -8.98
CA ASP A 319 -15.82 -4.15 -9.92
C ASP A 319 -17.26 -3.97 -9.44
N GLU A 320 -18.20 -3.89 -10.37
CA GLU A 320 -19.60 -3.60 -10.07
C GLU A 320 -19.75 -2.38 -9.15
N ALA A 321 -18.98 -1.33 -9.42
CA ALA A 321 -18.86 -0.16 -8.55
C ALA A 321 -20.21 0.44 -8.07
N PRO A 322 -21.31 0.46 -8.85
CA PRO A 322 -22.63 0.90 -8.38
C PRO A 322 -23.25 -0.01 -7.30
N GLU A 323 -22.75 -1.25 -7.10
CA GLU A 323 -23.27 -2.16 -6.07
C GLU A 323 -22.66 -1.92 -4.67
N PHE A 324 -21.53 -1.21 -4.60
CA PHE A 324 -20.97 -0.79 -3.32
C PHE A 324 -21.94 0.13 -2.56
N ALA A 325 -21.92 0.03 -1.24
CA ALA A 325 -22.63 0.95 -0.37
C ALA A 325 -22.13 2.40 -0.60
N ARG A 326 -23.05 3.37 -0.60
CA ARG A 326 -22.75 4.76 -0.93
C ARG A 326 -21.72 5.39 0.00
N ASP A 327 -21.77 5.07 1.28
CA ASP A 327 -20.83 5.55 2.30
C ASP A 327 -19.41 5.02 2.09
N VAL A 328 -19.27 3.84 1.51
CA VAL A 328 -17.99 3.24 1.08
C VAL A 328 -17.39 4.04 -0.08
N LEU A 329 -18.19 4.31 -1.12
CA LEU A 329 -17.74 5.10 -2.27
C LEU A 329 -17.41 6.55 -1.88
N ASP A 330 -18.22 7.15 -1.02
CA ASP A 330 -17.99 8.52 -0.54
C ASP A 330 -16.73 8.63 0.34
N ALA A 331 -16.38 7.55 1.07
CA ALA A 331 -15.15 7.51 1.87
C ALA A 331 -13.86 7.55 1.05
N LEU A 332 -13.91 7.16 -0.23
CA LEU A 332 -12.75 7.24 -1.15
C LEU A 332 -12.42 8.66 -1.60
N ARG A 333 -13.32 9.64 -1.39
CA ARG A 333 -13.08 11.02 -1.83
C ARG A 333 -11.85 11.64 -1.17
N GLN A 334 -11.66 11.40 0.13
CA GLN A 334 -10.52 11.94 0.88
C GLN A 334 -9.19 11.38 0.37
N PRO A 335 -8.98 10.05 0.30
CA PRO A 335 -7.71 9.53 -0.21
C PRO A 335 -7.42 9.90 -1.66
N LEU A 336 -8.45 10.06 -2.51
CA LEU A 336 -8.26 10.50 -3.89
C LEU A 336 -7.82 11.98 -4.01
N GLU A 337 -8.08 12.82 -3.01
CA GLU A 337 -7.64 14.22 -2.96
C GLU A 337 -6.32 14.38 -2.20
N ALA A 338 -6.25 13.79 -1.00
CA ALA A 338 -5.14 14.00 -0.09
C ALA A 338 -3.97 13.00 -0.32
N GLY A 339 -4.24 11.88 -0.99
CA GLY A 339 -3.24 10.79 -1.14
C GLY A 339 -2.99 10.04 0.16
N GLU A 340 -3.82 10.22 1.17
CA GLU A 340 -3.75 9.54 2.47
C GLU A 340 -5.14 9.25 3.03
N VAL A 341 -5.22 8.23 3.85
CA VAL A 341 -6.39 7.93 4.69
C VAL A 341 -6.10 8.37 6.11
N VAL A 342 -7.03 9.12 6.70
CA VAL A 342 -6.97 9.53 8.10
C VAL A 342 -8.05 8.80 8.88
N VAL A 343 -7.65 7.99 9.85
CA VAL A 343 -8.55 7.28 10.76
C VAL A 343 -8.41 7.85 12.16
N ALA A 344 -9.43 8.53 12.65
CA ALA A 344 -9.48 9.06 14.00
C ALA A 344 -10.35 8.15 14.88
N ARG A 345 -9.79 7.60 15.96
CA ARG A 345 -10.52 6.79 16.95
C ARG A 345 -9.93 6.92 18.35
N SER A 346 -10.80 7.00 19.35
CA SER A 346 -10.42 6.94 20.77
C SER A 346 -9.21 7.81 21.13
N GLY A 347 -9.19 9.06 20.65
CA GLY A 347 -8.12 10.02 20.93
C GLY A 347 -6.82 9.81 20.12
N VAL A 348 -6.76 8.82 19.24
CA VAL A 348 -5.62 8.57 18.35
C VAL A 348 -6.02 8.83 16.91
N THR A 349 -5.27 9.69 16.23
CA THR A 349 -5.38 9.92 14.78
C THR A 349 -4.24 9.20 14.08
N THR A 350 -4.60 8.28 13.20
CA THR A 350 -3.66 7.47 12.42
C THR A 350 -3.75 7.86 10.95
N ARG A 351 -2.62 8.02 10.29
CA ARG A 351 -2.52 8.31 8.87
C ARG A 351 -1.87 7.15 8.14
N PHE A 352 -2.44 6.78 7.00
CA PHE A 352 -1.87 5.78 6.09
C PHE A 352 -1.75 6.38 4.69
N PRO A 353 -0.60 6.28 4.03
CA PRO A 353 -0.47 6.64 2.63
C PRO A 353 -1.47 5.85 1.77
N ALA A 354 -2.12 6.53 0.80
CA ALA A 354 -3.15 5.93 -0.05
C ALA A 354 -3.18 6.61 -1.43
N ARG A 355 -2.02 6.69 -2.10
CA ARG A 355 -1.91 7.16 -3.48
C ARG A 355 -2.02 5.97 -4.42
N PHE A 356 -3.18 5.73 -4.98
CA PHE A 356 -3.47 4.62 -5.88
C PHE A 356 -4.15 5.11 -7.15
N THR A 357 -4.07 4.32 -8.22
CA THR A 357 -4.90 4.49 -9.40
C THR A 357 -6.25 3.82 -9.16
N LEU A 358 -7.33 4.60 -9.17
CA LEU A 358 -8.68 4.06 -9.04
C LEU A 358 -9.18 3.58 -10.40
N VAL A 359 -9.64 2.34 -10.47
CA VAL A 359 -10.32 1.77 -11.63
C VAL A 359 -11.72 1.36 -11.21
N LEU A 360 -12.73 1.98 -11.80
CA LEU A 360 -14.14 1.68 -11.57
C LEU A 360 -14.69 0.90 -12.75
N ALA A 361 -15.31 -0.24 -12.52
CA ALA A 361 -16.09 -0.94 -13.54
C ALA A 361 -17.57 -0.92 -13.19
N ALA A 362 -18.41 -0.68 -14.18
CA ALA A 362 -19.85 -0.67 -14.03
C ALA A 362 -20.54 -1.31 -15.23
N ASN A 363 -21.68 -1.94 -14.97
CA ASN A 363 -22.60 -2.33 -16.02
C ASN A 363 -23.52 -1.14 -16.38
N PRO A 364 -24.08 -1.07 -17.61
CA PRO A 364 -24.97 0.03 -18.00
C PRO A 364 -26.32 0.00 -17.29
N CYS A 365 -26.68 -1.11 -16.65
CA CYS A 365 -27.91 -1.30 -15.88
C CYS A 365 -27.76 -2.45 -14.87
N PRO A 366 -28.63 -2.51 -13.84
CA PRO A 366 -28.55 -3.53 -12.78
C PRO A 366 -28.92 -4.96 -13.27
N CYS A 367 -29.62 -5.11 -14.40
CA CYS A 367 -29.97 -6.44 -14.90
C CYS A 367 -28.80 -7.19 -15.53
N ALA A 368 -27.72 -6.49 -15.85
CA ALA A 368 -26.49 -7.03 -16.44
C ALA A 368 -26.73 -7.92 -17.69
N ARG A 369 -27.85 -7.74 -18.41
CA ARG A 369 -28.15 -8.50 -19.65
C ARG A 369 -27.32 -7.95 -20.80
N MET A 370 -26.80 -8.84 -21.63
CA MET A 370 -26.09 -8.46 -22.85
C MET A 370 -27.05 -7.74 -23.81
N ALA A 371 -26.58 -6.66 -24.43
CA ALA A 371 -27.29 -6.02 -25.53
C ALA A 371 -27.06 -6.82 -26.81
N GLY A 372 -27.91 -7.85 -27.07
CA GLY A 372 -27.93 -8.60 -28.31
C GLY A 372 -29.28 -8.43 -29.04
N PRO A 373 -29.36 -8.72 -30.35
CA PRO A 373 -30.63 -8.75 -31.06
C PRO A 373 -31.52 -9.86 -30.46
N GLY A 374 -32.61 -9.46 -29.77
CA GLY A 374 -33.60 -10.36 -29.19
C GLY A 374 -33.62 -10.51 -27.67
N GLU A 375 -32.56 -10.14 -26.94
CA GLU A 375 -32.49 -10.28 -25.48
C GLU A 375 -32.11 -8.95 -24.75
N GLY A 376 -32.60 -7.84 -25.29
CA GLY A 376 -32.25 -6.51 -24.79
C GLY A 376 -32.66 -6.27 -23.32
N CYS A 377 -31.90 -5.39 -22.64
CA CYS A 377 -32.22 -4.91 -21.31
C CYS A 377 -33.63 -4.30 -21.24
N SER A 378 -34.48 -4.83 -20.39
CA SER A 378 -35.84 -4.33 -20.12
C SER A 378 -35.92 -3.26 -19.04
N CYS A 379 -34.79 -2.81 -18.50
CA CYS A 379 -34.73 -1.78 -17.46
C CYS A 379 -35.22 -0.43 -17.98
N SER A 380 -36.13 0.21 -17.23
CA SER A 380 -36.59 1.56 -17.53
C SER A 380 -35.44 2.58 -17.47
N PRO A 381 -35.52 3.71 -18.19
CA PRO A 381 -34.52 4.79 -18.10
C PRO A 381 -34.32 5.31 -16.66
N SER A 382 -35.38 5.31 -15.85
CA SER A 382 -35.32 5.69 -14.42
C SER A 382 -34.51 4.70 -13.60
N THR A 383 -34.66 3.39 -13.83
CA THR A 383 -33.89 2.34 -13.18
C THR A 383 -32.40 2.45 -13.51
N ARG A 384 -32.06 2.66 -14.79
CA ARG A 384 -30.66 2.86 -15.23
C ARG A 384 -30.04 4.10 -14.60
N ARG A 385 -30.76 5.24 -14.59
CA ARG A 385 -30.31 6.49 -13.94
C ARG A 385 -30.09 6.30 -12.43
N ARG A 386 -31.01 5.61 -11.75
CA ARG A 386 -30.89 5.31 -10.31
C ARG A 386 -29.69 4.42 -10.03
N TYR A 387 -29.44 3.42 -10.85
CA TYR A 387 -28.31 2.50 -10.72
C TYR A 387 -26.97 3.24 -10.89
N LEU A 388 -26.77 3.93 -12.01
CA LEU A 388 -25.55 4.69 -12.27
C LEU A 388 -25.40 5.89 -11.31
N GLY A 389 -26.51 6.46 -10.84
CA GLY A 389 -26.52 7.55 -9.85
C GLY A 389 -26.03 7.15 -8.44
N ARG A 390 -25.80 5.86 -8.18
CA ARG A 390 -25.08 5.42 -6.96
C ARG A 390 -23.62 5.85 -7.00
N LEU A 391 -23.02 5.95 -8.19
CA LEU A 391 -21.72 6.60 -8.38
C LEU A 391 -21.94 8.12 -8.28
N SER A 392 -21.57 8.69 -7.15
CA SER A 392 -21.79 10.12 -6.90
C SER A 392 -21.02 10.99 -7.87
N GLY A 393 -21.63 12.13 -8.30
CA GLY A 393 -20.96 13.11 -9.15
C GLY A 393 -19.57 13.49 -8.63
N PRO A 394 -19.42 13.84 -7.33
CA PRO A 394 -18.10 14.12 -6.76
C PRO A 394 -17.06 13.01 -6.88
N LEU A 395 -17.44 11.73 -6.89
CA LEU A 395 -16.51 10.63 -7.15
C LEU A 395 -16.11 10.58 -8.63
N LEU A 396 -17.10 10.66 -9.52
CA LEU A 396 -16.88 10.66 -10.97
C LEU A 396 -16.10 11.89 -11.46
N ASP A 397 -16.20 13.01 -10.78
CA ASP A 397 -15.38 14.22 -11.05
C ASP A 397 -13.88 13.98 -10.78
N ARG A 398 -13.52 12.94 -10.03
CA ARG A 398 -12.12 12.57 -9.77
C ARG A 398 -11.55 11.59 -10.79
N VAL A 399 -12.41 10.98 -11.59
CA VAL A 399 -12.01 10.09 -12.67
C VAL A 399 -11.60 10.91 -13.89
N ASP A 400 -10.42 10.66 -14.44
CA ASP A 400 -9.85 11.42 -15.55
C ASP A 400 -10.16 10.82 -16.91
N VAL A 401 -10.25 9.49 -16.98
CA VAL A 401 -10.44 8.72 -18.21
C VAL A 401 -11.70 7.87 -18.08
N LYS A 402 -12.60 8.01 -19.05
CA LYS A 402 -13.87 7.29 -19.10
C LYS A 402 -13.97 6.57 -20.44
N ILE A 403 -14.22 5.27 -20.39
CA ILE A 403 -14.34 4.42 -21.59
C ILE A 403 -15.61 3.61 -21.50
N GLU A 404 -16.32 3.52 -22.62
CA GLU A 404 -17.40 2.59 -22.83
C GLU A 404 -16.87 1.40 -23.63
N LEU A 405 -16.96 0.19 -23.06
CA LEU A 405 -16.57 -1.05 -23.70
C LEU A 405 -17.81 -1.64 -24.38
N GLU A 406 -17.67 -1.98 -25.64
CA GLU A 406 -18.71 -2.68 -26.40
C GLU A 406 -18.45 -4.19 -26.44
N PRO A 407 -19.48 -5.02 -26.66
CA PRO A 407 -19.28 -6.43 -26.91
C PRO A 407 -18.39 -6.63 -28.15
N VAL A 408 -17.37 -7.46 -28.03
CA VAL A 408 -16.42 -7.69 -29.12
C VAL A 408 -17.04 -8.63 -30.18
N GLY A 409 -17.06 -8.16 -31.40
CA GLY A 409 -17.53 -8.93 -32.53
C GLY A 409 -16.51 -9.96 -33.03
N ARG A 410 -17.00 -11.06 -33.69
CA ARG A 410 -16.12 -12.11 -34.24
C ARG A 410 -15.02 -11.55 -35.17
N LYS A 411 -15.36 -10.56 -36.00
CA LYS A 411 -14.41 -9.94 -36.94
C LYS A 411 -13.27 -9.22 -36.20
N GLU A 412 -13.59 -8.50 -35.10
CA GLU A 412 -12.63 -7.80 -34.30
C GLU A 412 -11.69 -8.76 -33.56
N LEU A 413 -12.23 -9.86 -33.01
CA LEU A 413 -11.45 -10.92 -32.39
C LEU A 413 -10.44 -11.53 -33.35
N LEU A 414 -10.84 -11.80 -34.61
CA LEU A 414 -9.96 -12.39 -35.60
C LEU A 414 -8.90 -11.41 -36.11
N ASN A 415 -9.26 -10.15 -36.32
CA ASN A 415 -8.32 -9.12 -36.78
C ASN A 415 -7.30 -8.75 -35.72
N ASP A 416 -7.69 -8.67 -34.44
CA ASP A 416 -6.81 -8.19 -33.36
C ASP A 416 -5.80 -9.27 -32.89
N ARG A 417 -6.04 -10.56 -33.21
CA ARG A 417 -5.11 -11.66 -32.85
C ARG A 417 -3.66 -11.42 -33.29
N ASN A 418 -3.48 -10.79 -34.44
CA ASN A 418 -2.15 -10.55 -35.02
C ASN A 418 -1.55 -9.17 -34.64
N PHE A 419 -2.35 -8.30 -34.02
CA PHE A 419 -1.95 -6.90 -33.74
C PHE A 419 -2.05 -6.52 -32.26
N ALA A 420 -2.51 -7.42 -31.39
CA ALA A 420 -2.58 -7.17 -29.96
C ALA A 420 -1.17 -7.07 -29.38
N GLU A 421 -0.84 -5.89 -28.83
CA GLU A 421 0.45 -5.61 -28.22
C GLU A 421 0.57 -6.29 -26.87
N SER A 422 1.74 -6.86 -26.58
CA SER A 422 2.04 -7.46 -25.28
C SER A 422 2.15 -6.40 -24.16
N SER A 423 1.90 -6.81 -22.92
CA SER A 423 2.14 -5.97 -21.75
C SER A 423 3.55 -5.38 -21.74
N ARG A 424 4.57 -6.16 -22.13
CA ARG A 424 5.96 -5.72 -22.20
C ARG A 424 6.15 -4.52 -23.15
N THR A 425 5.56 -4.58 -24.33
CA THR A 425 5.66 -3.48 -25.33
C THR A 425 5.02 -2.20 -24.80
N VAL A 426 3.82 -2.32 -24.21
CA VAL A 426 3.11 -1.17 -23.63
C VAL A 426 3.82 -0.62 -22.40
N ALA A 427 4.35 -1.49 -21.54
CA ALA A 427 5.13 -1.10 -20.35
C ALA A 427 6.35 -0.24 -20.70
N LEU A 428 7.06 -0.58 -21.78
CA LEU A 428 8.19 0.22 -22.26
C LEU A 428 7.76 1.64 -22.66
N ARG A 429 6.63 1.80 -23.36
CA ARG A 429 6.12 3.13 -23.72
C ARG A 429 5.66 3.90 -22.50
N VAL A 430 5.00 3.22 -21.54
CA VAL A 430 4.59 3.81 -20.26
C VAL A 430 5.80 4.29 -19.47
N ALA A 431 6.86 3.50 -19.37
CA ALA A 431 8.09 3.88 -18.68
C ALA A 431 8.71 5.12 -19.33
N GLN A 432 8.87 5.14 -20.66
CA GLN A 432 9.40 6.29 -21.40
C GLN A 432 8.57 7.56 -21.22
N ALA A 433 7.22 7.44 -21.20
CA ALA A 433 6.34 8.58 -20.95
C ALA A 433 6.49 9.12 -19.52
N ARG A 434 6.62 8.22 -18.53
CA ARG A 434 6.89 8.60 -17.15
C ARG A 434 8.26 9.26 -16.96
N ASP A 435 9.28 8.80 -17.66
CA ASP A 435 10.62 9.43 -17.62
C ASP A 435 10.58 10.86 -18.18
N ARG A 436 9.84 11.08 -19.29
CA ARG A 436 9.62 12.44 -19.83
C ARG A 436 8.88 13.33 -18.84
N ALA A 437 7.81 12.83 -18.22
CA ALA A 437 7.09 13.53 -17.18
C ALA A 437 7.98 13.84 -15.97
N ALA A 438 8.76 12.87 -15.49
CA ALA A 438 9.69 13.04 -14.37
C ALA A 438 10.78 14.07 -14.67
N CYS A 439 11.32 14.07 -15.89
CA CYS A 439 12.28 15.09 -16.33
C CYS A 439 11.67 16.49 -16.29
N ARG A 440 10.46 16.66 -16.82
CA ARG A 440 9.73 17.94 -16.81
C ARG A 440 9.38 18.40 -15.41
N LEU A 441 9.01 17.47 -14.49
CA LEU A 441 8.56 17.74 -13.12
C LEU A 441 9.71 17.79 -12.10
N ARG A 442 10.96 17.71 -12.55
CA ARG A 442 12.13 17.75 -11.67
C ARG A 442 12.14 19.01 -10.79
N GLY A 443 12.42 18.83 -9.50
CA GLY A 443 12.39 19.93 -8.53
C GLY A 443 10.99 20.31 -8.01
N THR A 444 9.95 19.57 -8.42
CA THR A 444 8.59 19.74 -7.89
C THR A 444 8.19 18.53 -7.00
N PRO A 445 7.13 18.66 -6.19
CA PRO A 445 6.65 17.53 -5.38
C PRO A 445 5.85 16.50 -6.18
N TRP A 446 5.57 16.74 -7.46
CA TRP A 446 4.74 15.87 -8.30
C TRP A 446 5.62 14.93 -9.13
N ARG A 447 5.16 13.71 -9.29
CA ARG A 447 5.85 12.67 -10.09
C ARG A 447 5.09 12.30 -11.36
N LEU A 448 3.76 12.51 -11.38
CA LEU A 448 2.87 12.11 -12.47
C LEU A 448 1.99 13.29 -12.94
N ASN A 449 1.59 13.26 -14.21
CA ASN A 449 0.72 14.30 -14.77
C ASN A 449 -0.61 14.43 -14.02
N GLY A 450 -1.18 13.31 -13.54
CA GLY A 450 -2.40 13.29 -12.74
C GLY A 450 -2.31 14.04 -11.43
N GLU A 451 -1.11 14.30 -10.91
CA GLU A 451 -0.87 14.96 -9.63
C GLU A 451 -0.76 16.49 -9.76
N ILE A 452 -0.49 17.02 -10.96
CA ILE A 452 -0.18 18.45 -11.17
C ILE A 452 -1.40 19.32 -10.86
N PRO A 453 -1.32 20.35 -10.00
CA PRO A 453 -2.41 21.29 -9.76
C PRO A 453 -2.78 22.09 -11.02
N GLY A 454 -4.07 22.43 -11.18
CA GLY A 454 -4.52 23.17 -12.34
C GLY A 454 -3.93 24.58 -12.47
N SER A 455 -3.55 25.22 -11.35
CA SER A 455 -2.84 26.49 -11.33
C SER A 455 -1.47 26.38 -12.01
N GLU A 456 -0.74 25.33 -11.68
CA GLU A 456 0.60 25.09 -12.24
C GLU A 456 0.56 24.72 -13.72
N LEU A 457 -0.42 23.90 -14.14
CA LEU A 457 -0.60 23.58 -15.56
C LEU A 457 -0.78 24.81 -16.43
N ARG A 458 -1.52 25.83 -15.95
CA ARG A 458 -1.74 27.07 -16.69
C ARG A 458 -0.54 28.01 -16.64
N ARG A 459 0.19 28.03 -15.54
CA ARG A 459 1.30 28.96 -15.33
C ARG A 459 2.61 28.43 -15.92
N THR A 460 2.97 27.20 -15.54
CA THR A 460 4.31 26.65 -15.80
C THR A 460 4.34 25.76 -17.05
N TRP A 461 3.26 25.03 -17.31
CA TRP A 461 3.18 24.09 -18.42
C TRP A 461 1.93 24.32 -19.29
N PRO A 462 1.75 25.52 -19.89
CA PRO A 462 0.62 25.75 -20.77
C PRO A 462 0.73 24.89 -22.04
N PRO A 463 -0.39 24.32 -22.53
CA PRO A 463 -0.44 23.70 -23.85
C PRO A 463 -0.04 24.67 -24.98
N ALA A 464 0.17 24.15 -26.19
CA ALA A 464 0.52 24.97 -27.34
C ALA A 464 -0.55 26.06 -27.63
N PRO A 465 -0.17 27.25 -28.12
CA PRO A 465 -1.14 28.30 -28.45
C PRO A 465 -2.24 27.78 -29.38
N GLY A 466 -3.50 28.12 -29.07
CA GLY A 466 -4.67 27.70 -29.85
C GLY A 466 -5.11 26.24 -29.68
N SER A 467 -4.36 25.40 -28.99
CA SER A 467 -4.73 23.99 -28.77
C SER A 467 -5.91 23.80 -27.81
N LEU A 468 -6.17 24.79 -26.94
CA LEU A 468 -7.27 24.75 -25.97
C LEU A 468 -8.64 25.08 -26.56
N ALA A 469 -8.73 25.59 -27.79
CA ALA A 469 -10.00 26.04 -28.41
C ALA A 469 -11.11 24.95 -28.43
N VAL A 470 -10.74 23.67 -28.50
CA VAL A 470 -11.72 22.56 -28.43
C VAL A 470 -12.27 22.39 -27.03
N ILE A 471 -11.43 22.58 -26.02
CA ILE A 471 -11.78 22.45 -24.58
C ILE A 471 -12.65 23.64 -24.17
N GLU A 472 -12.28 24.87 -24.59
CA GLU A 472 -13.01 26.13 -24.33
C GLU A 472 -14.42 26.08 -24.90
N ARG A 473 -14.58 25.65 -26.16
CA ARG A 473 -15.90 25.43 -26.76
C ARG A 473 -16.75 24.40 -26.00
N SER A 474 -16.15 23.36 -25.47
CA SER A 474 -16.88 22.37 -24.68
C SER A 474 -17.28 22.90 -23.30
N LEU A 475 -16.48 23.80 -22.72
CA LEU A 475 -16.82 24.55 -21.51
C LEU A 475 -17.99 25.52 -21.76
N GLU A 476 -17.95 26.30 -22.82
CA GLU A 476 -19.02 27.21 -23.22
C GLU A 476 -20.35 26.49 -23.47
N ARG A 477 -20.30 25.25 -24.02
CA ARG A 477 -21.48 24.39 -24.21
C ARG A 477 -21.95 23.69 -22.94
N GLY A 478 -21.28 23.90 -21.81
CA GLY A 478 -21.61 23.22 -20.54
C GLY A 478 -21.36 21.73 -20.54
N GLN A 479 -20.59 21.20 -21.50
CA GLN A 479 -20.25 19.76 -21.56
C GLN A 479 -19.19 19.35 -20.55
N ILE A 480 -18.36 20.31 -20.13
CA ILE A 480 -17.32 20.11 -19.11
C ILE A 480 -17.37 21.25 -18.09
N THR A 481 -16.87 20.96 -16.88
CA THR A 481 -16.71 21.97 -15.81
C THR A 481 -15.28 22.52 -15.79
N ALA A 482 -15.04 23.60 -15.06
CA ALA A 482 -13.68 24.13 -14.85
C ALA A 482 -12.71 23.08 -14.27
N ARG A 483 -13.19 22.16 -13.43
CA ARG A 483 -12.41 21.01 -12.95
C ARG A 483 -12.12 20.04 -14.10
N GLY A 484 -13.09 19.77 -14.96
CA GLY A 484 -12.94 18.94 -16.15
C GLY A 484 -11.86 19.48 -17.09
N VAL A 485 -11.77 20.79 -17.28
CA VAL A 485 -10.70 21.42 -18.08
C VAL A 485 -9.31 21.03 -17.57
N VAL A 486 -9.09 21.12 -16.26
CA VAL A 486 -7.81 20.73 -15.64
C VAL A 486 -7.49 19.26 -15.90
N LYS A 487 -8.48 18.40 -15.77
CA LYS A 487 -8.35 16.93 -15.99
C LYS A 487 -7.99 16.63 -17.45
N VAL A 488 -8.69 17.27 -18.39
CA VAL A 488 -8.40 17.12 -19.82
C VAL A 488 -6.98 17.57 -20.15
N ILE A 489 -6.51 18.68 -19.59
CA ILE A 489 -5.13 19.15 -19.80
C ILE A 489 -4.09 18.17 -19.24
N ARG A 490 -4.34 17.57 -18.06
CA ARG A 490 -3.46 16.53 -17.50
C ARG A 490 -3.35 15.31 -18.42
N VAL A 491 -4.48 14.85 -18.94
CA VAL A 491 -4.53 13.73 -19.90
C VAL A 491 -3.85 14.11 -21.22
N ALA A 492 -4.04 15.34 -21.71
CA ALA A 492 -3.37 15.83 -22.91
C ALA A 492 -1.84 15.83 -22.75
N TRP A 493 -1.31 16.22 -21.58
CA TRP A 493 0.12 16.10 -21.28
C TRP A 493 0.60 14.64 -21.29
N THR A 494 -0.19 13.71 -20.78
CA THR A 494 0.15 12.30 -20.81
C THR A 494 0.19 11.74 -22.23
N LEU A 495 -0.78 12.12 -23.07
CA LEU A 495 -0.79 11.75 -24.49
C LEU A 495 0.43 12.33 -25.23
N THR A 496 0.83 13.54 -24.87
CA THR A 496 2.02 14.22 -25.38
C THR A 496 3.32 13.47 -25.01
N ASP A 497 3.42 13.05 -23.74
CA ASP A 497 4.56 12.28 -23.25
C ASP A 497 4.63 10.91 -23.93
N LEU A 498 3.50 10.23 -24.14
CA LEU A 498 3.41 8.96 -24.89
C LEU A 498 3.84 9.15 -26.37
N ALA A 499 3.49 10.30 -26.97
CA ALA A 499 3.87 10.63 -28.35
C ALA A 499 5.32 11.18 -28.48
N GLY A 500 6.02 11.44 -27.37
CA GLY A 500 7.35 12.03 -27.37
C GLY A 500 7.41 13.47 -27.85
N ARG A 501 6.31 14.22 -27.70
CA ARG A 501 6.20 15.61 -28.14
C ARG A 501 6.51 16.59 -26.99
N PRO A 502 6.93 17.84 -27.28
CA PRO A 502 7.33 18.78 -26.24
C PRO A 502 6.16 19.45 -25.51
N ARG A 503 4.99 19.60 -26.16
CA ARG A 503 3.79 20.26 -25.59
C ARG A 503 2.52 19.70 -26.20
N PRO A 504 1.39 19.66 -25.44
CA PRO A 504 0.09 19.27 -25.98
C PRO A 504 -0.34 20.19 -27.14
N ALA A 505 -0.61 19.60 -28.28
CA ALA A 505 -1.18 20.24 -29.45
C ALA A 505 -2.70 20.00 -29.52
N ARG A 506 -3.32 20.42 -30.60
CA ARG A 506 -4.78 20.32 -30.80
C ARG A 506 -5.26 18.87 -30.76
N ASP A 507 -4.49 17.95 -31.33
CA ASP A 507 -4.88 16.53 -31.43
C ASP A 507 -4.89 15.86 -30.06
N GLU A 508 -3.85 16.13 -29.22
CA GLU A 508 -3.79 15.60 -27.85
C GLU A 508 -4.92 16.17 -26.99
N CYS A 509 -5.22 17.47 -27.13
CA CYS A 509 -6.33 18.12 -26.43
C CYS A 509 -7.69 17.53 -26.84
N HIS A 510 -7.89 17.27 -28.15
CA HIS A 510 -9.11 16.66 -28.65
C HIS A 510 -9.26 15.20 -28.18
N ALA A 511 -8.19 14.40 -28.27
CA ALA A 511 -8.19 13.01 -27.77
C ALA A 511 -8.43 12.95 -26.26
N ALA A 512 -7.80 13.83 -25.48
CA ALA A 512 -8.01 13.94 -24.03
C ALA A 512 -9.44 14.30 -23.67
N LEU A 513 -10.06 15.22 -24.42
CA LEU A 513 -11.46 15.60 -24.24
C LEU A 513 -12.39 14.40 -24.54
N GLY A 514 -12.10 13.62 -25.59
CA GLY A 514 -12.83 12.39 -25.89
C GLY A 514 -12.77 11.38 -24.75
N LEU A 515 -11.59 11.16 -24.16
CA LEU A 515 -11.40 10.28 -22.99
C LEU A 515 -12.13 10.79 -21.74
N TRP A 516 -12.23 12.09 -21.54
CA TRP A 516 -12.99 12.68 -20.43
C TRP A 516 -14.50 12.53 -20.61
N LEU A 517 -15.02 12.80 -21.82
CA LEU A 517 -16.44 12.71 -22.10
C LEU A 517 -16.96 11.28 -22.18
N GLY A 518 -16.09 10.30 -22.41
CA GLY A 518 -16.47 8.91 -22.62
C GLY A 518 -17.23 8.71 -23.93
N VAL A 519 -16.93 9.54 -24.94
CA VAL A 519 -17.64 9.52 -26.24
C VAL A 519 -17.32 8.23 -26.99
N ARG A 520 -18.38 7.52 -27.41
CA ARG A 520 -18.30 6.45 -28.41
C ARG A 520 -17.73 7.02 -29.73
N ARG A 521 -16.80 6.34 -30.33
CA ARG A 521 -16.49 6.50 -31.75
C ARG A 521 -17.14 5.41 -32.56
#